data_d39ce1f2b678f943ddd786053a20ceaa
#
_entry.id   d39ce1f2b678f943ddd786053a20ceaa
#
_cell.length_a   1.000
_cell.length_b   1.000
_cell.length_c   1.000
_cell.angle_alpha   90.00
_cell.angle_beta   90.00
_cell.angle_gamma   90.00
#
_symmetry.space_group_name_H-M   'P 1'
#
loop_
_entity.id
_entity.type
_entity.pdbx_description
1 polymer ?
#
loop_
_entity_poly.entity_id
_entity_poly.type
_entity_poly.pdbx_seq_one_letter_code
_entity_poly.pdbx_strand_id
1 'polypeptide(L)'
;KHTNFVNCNGLDADGHEMSARDIALMSRELMTRYPQIKDYCTVWMENITHTTARGSSEFGLTNTNKLIRQYEYATGLKTGSTGKAKFCASYLW
;
A
#
# COMPACT_ATOMS: atom_id res chain seq x y z
N LYS A 1 -20.50 -0.65 10.31
CA LYS A 1 -19.33 -0.74 9.46
C LYS A 1 -19.74 -1.24 8.08
N HIS A 2 -19.12 -0.71 7.05
CA HIS A 2 -19.48 -0.98 5.65
C HIS A 2 -18.31 -1.63 4.91
N THR A 3 -17.85 -2.76 5.44
CA THR A 3 -16.70 -3.48 4.89
C THR A 3 -17.05 -4.93 4.70
N ASN A 4 -16.70 -5.46 3.53
CA ASN A 4 -16.83 -6.87 3.22
C ASN A 4 -15.66 -7.29 2.35
N PHE A 5 -14.86 -8.23 2.82
CA PHE A 5 -13.72 -8.75 2.07
C PHE A 5 -14.08 -10.10 1.44
N VAL A 6 -13.82 -10.22 0.16
CA VAL A 6 -14.08 -11.43 -0.62
C VAL A 6 -12.77 -12.17 -0.93
N ASN A 7 -11.66 -11.42 -1.02
CA ASN A 7 -10.34 -11.98 -1.25
C ASN A 7 -9.28 -11.20 -0.45
N CYS A 8 -8.06 -11.70 -0.44
CA CYS A 8 -6.95 -11.08 0.28
C CYS A 8 -5.99 -10.27 -0.61
N ASN A 9 -6.16 -10.33 -1.93
CA ASN A 9 -5.25 -9.68 -2.88
C ASN A 9 -5.71 -8.32 -3.38
N GLY A 10 -6.94 -7.91 -3.05
CA GLY A 10 -7.47 -6.61 -3.40
C GLY A 10 -8.01 -6.49 -4.84
N LEU A 11 -8.12 -7.59 -5.56
CA LEU A 11 -8.68 -7.57 -6.91
C LEU A 11 -10.21 -7.43 -6.86
N ASP A 12 -10.77 -6.88 -7.95
CA ASP A 12 -12.21 -6.67 -8.04
C ASP A 12 -12.98 -7.99 -7.93
N ALA A 13 -14.03 -7.99 -7.09
CA ALA A 13 -14.96 -9.10 -6.93
C ALA A 13 -16.28 -8.54 -6.44
N ASP A 14 -17.37 -9.23 -6.75
CA ASP A 14 -18.69 -8.79 -6.31
C ASP A 14 -18.78 -8.81 -4.77
N GLY A 15 -19.22 -7.70 -4.21
CA GLY A 15 -19.33 -7.53 -2.76
C GLY A 15 -18.02 -7.22 -2.04
N HIS A 16 -16.93 -7.08 -2.76
CA HIS A 16 -15.63 -6.69 -2.18
C HIS A 16 -15.58 -5.17 -2.04
N GLU A 17 -15.86 -4.68 -0.85
CA GLU A 17 -16.04 -3.25 -0.63
C GLU A 17 -15.59 -2.80 0.75
N MET A 18 -15.27 -1.51 0.88
CA MET A 18 -14.83 -0.91 2.12
C MET A 18 -15.15 0.58 2.12
N SER A 19 -15.57 1.13 3.26
CA SER A 19 -15.77 2.57 3.39
C SER A 19 -14.45 3.29 3.72
N ALA A 20 -14.38 4.58 3.39
CA ALA A 20 -13.23 5.41 3.73
C ALA A 20 -13.00 5.48 5.24
N ARG A 21 -14.07 5.53 6.02
CA ARG A 21 -13.99 5.53 7.49
C ARG A 21 -13.38 4.23 8.02
N ASP A 22 -13.79 3.10 7.46
CA ASP A 22 -13.27 1.79 7.88
C ASP A 22 -11.78 1.66 7.55
N ILE A 23 -11.35 2.19 6.39
CA ILE A 23 -9.94 2.25 6.02
C ILE A 23 -9.16 3.09 7.03
N ALA A 24 -9.68 4.25 7.41
CA ALA A 24 -9.03 5.12 8.38
C ALA A 24 -8.89 4.46 9.76
N LEU A 25 -9.93 3.79 10.22
CA LEU A 25 -9.90 3.07 11.49
C LEU A 25 -8.89 1.93 11.47
N MET A 26 -8.86 1.17 10.38
CA MET A 26 -7.92 0.06 10.20
C MET A 26 -6.48 0.55 10.11
N SER A 27 -6.24 1.62 9.37
CA SER A 27 -4.91 2.22 9.23
C SER A 27 -4.39 2.75 10.57
N ARG A 28 -5.25 3.40 11.34
CA ARG A 28 -4.92 3.90 12.68
C ARG A 28 -4.52 2.76 13.61
N GLU A 29 -5.28 1.68 13.61
CA GLU A 29 -5.01 0.51 14.42
C GLU A 29 -3.67 -0.13 14.05
N LEU A 30 -3.41 -0.28 12.77
CA LEU A 30 -2.17 -0.83 12.25
C LEU A 30 -0.96 0.00 12.68
N MET A 31 -1.03 1.32 12.53
CA MET A 31 0.08 2.22 12.87
C MET A 31 0.29 2.34 14.38
N THR A 32 -0.77 2.21 15.17
CA THR A 32 -0.69 2.26 16.63
C THR A 32 -0.04 1.00 17.20
N ARG A 33 -0.40 -0.18 16.67
CA ARG A 33 0.13 -1.46 17.14
C ARG A 33 1.47 -1.83 16.53
N TYR A 34 1.70 -1.43 15.27
CA TYR A 34 2.89 -1.82 14.51
C TYR A 34 3.55 -0.59 13.88
N PRO A 35 4.10 0.33 14.70
CA PRO A 35 4.71 1.56 14.16
C PRO A 35 5.89 1.31 13.23
N GLN A 36 6.52 0.13 13.28
CA GLN A 36 7.60 -0.24 12.37
C GLN A 36 7.18 -0.31 10.90
N ILE A 37 5.88 -0.41 10.59
CA ILE A 37 5.34 -0.32 9.24
C ILE A 37 5.78 0.97 8.55
N LYS A 38 5.91 2.04 9.31
CA LYS A 38 6.34 3.35 8.84
C LYS A 38 7.71 3.29 8.13
N ASP A 39 8.62 2.48 8.65
CA ASP A 39 9.97 2.33 8.09
C ASP A 39 9.93 1.73 6.68
N TYR A 40 8.97 0.85 6.41
CA TYR A 40 8.78 0.23 5.10
C TYR A 40 7.99 1.13 4.15
N CYS A 41 6.95 1.78 4.64
CA CYS A 41 6.08 2.62 3.81
C CYS A 41 6.76 3.88 3.32
N THR A 42 7.80 4.34 3.97
CA THR A 42 8.54 5.55 3.61
C THR A 42 9.71 5.30 2.67
N VAL A 43 10.01 4.07 2.34
CA VAL A 43 11.04 3.74 1.34
C VAL A 43 10.60 4.26 -0.02
N TRP A 44 11.43 5.13 -0.63
CA TRP A 44 11.16 5.69 -1.96
C TRP A 44 11.64 4.79 -3.08
N MET A 45 12.88 4.34 -3.01
CA MET A 45 13.49 3.47 -4.02
C MET A 45 14.32 2.39 -3.34
N GLU A 46 14.27 1.19 -3.88
CA GLU A 46 15.06 0.07 -3.39
C GLU A 46 15.33 -0.90 -4.52
N ASN A 47 16.53 -1.47 -4.52
CA ASN A 47 16.91 -2.51 -5.47
C ASN A 47 16.75 -3.87 -4.82
N ILE A 48 16.15 -4.81 -5.55
CA ILE A 48 16.07 -6.20 -5.15
C ILE A 48 16.83 -7.07 -6.16
N THR A 49 17.46 -8.11 -5.66
CA THR A 49 18.13 -9.09 -6.53
C THR A 49 17.13 -10.16 -6.93
N HIS A 50 16.91 -10.29 -8.23
CA HIS A 50 16.03 -11.30 -8.79
C HIS A 50 16.88 -12.47 -9.31
N THR A 51 16.81 -13.61 -8.63
CA THR A 51 17.56 -14.81 -8.98
C THR A 51 16.62 -15.82 -9.65
N THR A 52 16.97 -16.21 -10.87
CA THR A 52 16.22 -17.21 -11.64
C THR A 52 17.16 -18.29 -12.15
N ALA A 53 16.62 -19.34 -12.78
CA ALA A 53 17.41 -20.37 -13.45
C ALA A 53 18.30 -19.81 -14.57
N ARG A 54 18.03 -18.60 -15.07
CA ARG A 54 18.82 -17.93 -16.12
C ARG A 54 19.89 -16.99 -15.56
N GLY A 55 19.99 -16.86 -14.23
CA GLY A 55 20.94 -15.98 -13.59
C GLY A 55 20.26 -15.04 -12.61
N SER A 56 21.02 -14.07 -12.10
CA SER A 56 20.50 -13.06 -11.19
C SER A 56 20.60 -11.67 -11.80
N SER A 57 19.64 -10.82 -11.50
CA SER A 57 19.62 -9.42 -11.92
C SER A 57 19.06 -8.54 -10.82
N GLU A 58 19.53 -7.28 -10.75
CA GLU A 58 18.98 -6.30 -9.84
C GLU A 58 17.75 -5.65 -10.46
N PHE A 59 16.71 -5.49 -9.63
CA PHE A 59 15.48 -4.84 -10.03
C PHE A 59 15.30 -3.57 -9.19
N GLY A 60 15.30 -2.42 -9.83
CA GLY A 60 15.03 -1.14 -9.17
C GLY A 60 13.55 -0.94 -8.98
N LEU A 61 13.10 -0.76 -7.74
CA LEU A 61 11.71 -0.50 -7.40
C LEU A 61 11.55 0.92 -6.88
N THR A 62 10.49 1.58 -7.32
CA THR A 62 10.15 2.94 -6.88
C THR A 62 8.77 2.93 -6.23
N ASN A 63 8.65 3.60 -5.08
CA ASN A 63 7.38 3.71 -4.38
C ASN A 63 6.38 4.49 -5.25
N THR A 64 5.19 3.93 -5.44
CA THR A 64 4.12 4.58 -6.20
C THR A 64 3.47 5.75 -5.46
N ASN A 65 3.66 5.82 -4.16
CA ASN A 65 3.17 6.93 -3.35
C ASN A 65 4.14 8.12 -3.44
N LYS A 66 3.89 9.01 -4.38
CA LYS A 66 4.77 10.16 -4.66
C LYS A 66 4.83 11.16 -3.50
N LEU A 67 3.84 11.18 -2.62
CA LEU A 67 3.84 12.08 -1.46
C LEU A 67 4.97 11.76 -0.49
N ILE A 68 5.47 10.53 -0.47
CA ILE A 68 6.62 10.15 0.36
C ILE A 68 7.82 11.03 0.06
N ARG A 69 8.00 11.40 -1.21
CA ARG A 69 9.11 12.26 -1.64
C ARG A 69 8.75 13.75 -1.62
N GLN A 70 7.51 14.08 -1.95
CA GLN A 70 7.06 15.47 -2.15
C GLN A 70 6.63 16.16 -0.86
N TYR A 71 6.22 15.39 0.14
CA TYR A 71 5.70 15.92 1.39
C TYR A 71 6.39 15.21 2.57
N GLU A 72 7.22 15.96 3.30
CA GLU A 72 8.07 15.38 4.34
C GLU A 72 7.32 14.74 5.51
N TYR A 73 6.08 15.13 5.75
CA TYR A 73 5.26 14.58 6.82
C TYR A 73 4.45 13.36 6.41
N ALA A 74 4.47 12.96 5.14
CA ALA A 74 3.77 11.78 4.66
C ALA A 74 4.50 10.51 5.12
N THR A 75 3.79 9.61 5.80
CA THR A 75 4.38 8.40 6.37
C THR A 75 3.81 7.10 5.81
N GLY A 76 2.94 7.16 4.82
CA GLY A 76 2.37 6.00 4.16
C GLY A 76 0.97 6.31 3.63
N LEU A 77 0.14 5.36 3.32
CA LEU A 77 0.30 3.95 3.72
C LEU A 77 0.25 3.02 2.50
N LYS A 78 -0.83 3.07 1.72
CA LYS A 78 -1.05 2.14 0.61
C LYS A 78 -1.77 2.81 -0.54
N THR A 79 -1.33 2.53 -1.76
CA THR A 79 -2.00 2.93 -2.99
C THR A 79 -2.47 1.70 -3.75
N GLY A 80 -3.39 1.88 -4.66
CA GLY A 80 -3.85 0.81 -5.52
C GLY A 80 -4.82 1.33 -6.56
N SER A 81 -4.99 0.56 -7.63
CA SER A 81 -6.01 0.85 -8.62
C SER A 81 -6.54 -0.45 -9.23
N THR A 82 -7.81 -0.44 -9.55
CA THR A 82 -8.46 -1.54 -10.27
C THR A 82 -9.38 -0.96 -11.33
N GLY A 83 -9.86 -1.80 -12.23
CA GLY A 83 -10.80 -1.37 -13.26
C GLY A 83 -12.11 -0.83 -12.68
N LYS A 84 -12.56 -1.37 -11.57
CA LYS A 84 -13.83 -1.01 -10.92
C LYS A 84 -13.67 0.10 -9.88
N ALA A 85 -12.68 -0.04 -9.00
CA ALA A 85 -12.44 0.91 -7.91
C ALA A 85 -11.67 2.17 -8.34
N LYS A 86 -11.01 2.13 -9.50
CA LYS A 86 -10.16 3.21 -10.00
C LYS A 86 -8.98 3.48 -9.06
N PHE A 87 -8.49 4.71 -9.00
CA PHE A 87 -7.34 5.05 -8.16
C PHE A 87 -7.78 5.26 -6.72
N CYS A 88 -7.18 4.49 -5.83
CA CYS A 88 -7.47 4.57 -4.39
C CYS A 88 -6.17 4.72 -3.62
N ALA A 89 -6.22 5.45 -2.52
CA ALA A 89 -5.06 5.62 -1.67
C ALA A 89 -5.46 5.84 -0.21
N SER A 90 -4.64 5.33 0.69
CA SER A 90 -4.70 5.61 2.12
C SER A 90 -3.41 6.34 2.48
N TYR A 91 -3.52 7.59 2.93
CA TYR A 91 -2.39 8.43 3.30
C TYR A 91 -2.36 8.68 4.79
N LEU A 92 -1.12 8.78 5.32
CA LEU A 92 -0.84 9.15 6.69
C LEU A 92 0.23 10.25 6.72
N TRP A 93 0.05 11.19 7.65
CA TRP A 93 1.02 12.25 7.92
C TRP A 93 1.01 12.66 9.39
#